data_1cc7cb45e38905769b4163dbf5e6c0de
#
_entry.id   1cc7cb45e38905769b4163dbf5e6c0de
#
_cell.length_a   1.000
_cell.length_b   1.000
_cell.length_c   1.000
_cell.angle_alpha   90.00
_cell.angle_beta   90.00
_cell.angle_gamma   90.00
#
_symmetry.space_group_name_H-M   'P 1'
#
loop_
_entity.id
_entity.type
_entity.pdbx_description
1 polymer ?
#
loop_
_entity_poly.entity_id
_entity_poly.type
_entity_poly.pdbx_seq_one_letter_code
_entity_poly.pdbx_strand_id
1 'polypeptide(L)'
;MIPGAAMNEILRAIDVKRLFVIGMLLCWCFCMIVVRVVLTGSGYYRFLLGNLFLASIPLFLSTLLLVAERWRVHWTIKLIVFGLWLLFLPNAPYILTDLLHLPRANQAPAWYDLALLLSCAGTGLLMGYLSLIDVQAIVARSFSAVVGWLFALVSLMLNGFAIYLGRFLRWNSWDVLIMPTRLFYIAGGLLHPFSNTRAYSVTLVFGLILALGYVSLRMLLGHPGSYSQQN
;
A
#
# COMPACT_ATOMS: atom_id res chain seq x y z
N MET A 1 15.38 -20.34 22.04
CA MET A 1 14.05 -20.97 21.87
C MET A 1 12.98 -19.98 22.31
N ILE A 2 12.04 -19.61 21.43
CA ILE A 2 10.92 -18.72 21.77
C ILE A 2 9.94 -19.58 22.61
N PRO A 3 9.53 -19.14 23.82
CA PRO A 3 8.56 -19.90 24.62
C PRO A 3 7.26 -20.09 23.84
N GLY A 4 6.63 -21.29 23.93
CA GLY A 4 5.41 -21.63 23.15
C GLY A 4 4.25 -20.63 23.32
N ALA A 5 4.13 -19.98 24.49
CA ALA A 5 3.17 -18.92 24.73
C ALA A 5 3.43 -17.68 23.82
N ALA A 6 4.69 -17.29 23.63
CA ALA A 6 5.07 -16.17 22.75
C ALA A 6 4.81 -16.49 21.27
N MET A 7 5.02 -17.74 20.85
CA MET A 7 4.67 -18.21 19.49
C MET A 7 3.17 -18.12 19.22
N ASN A 8 2.34 -18.58 20.16
CA ASN A 8 0.87 -18.49 20.04
C ASN A 8 0.40 -17.01 20.03
N GLU A 9 1.10 -16.13 20.69
CA GLU A 9 0.82 -14.70 20.67
C GLU A 9 1.19 -14.04 19.34
N ILE A 10 2.32 -14.42 18.73
CA ILE A 10 2.71 -13.99 17.38
C ILE A 10 1.67 -14.48 16.37
N LEU A 11 1.27 -15.76 16.44
CA LEU A 11 0.27 -16.34 15.54
C LEU A 11 -1.10 -15.68 15.67
N ARG A 12 -1.48 -15.20 16.86
CA ARG A 12 -2.70 -14.39 17.05
C ARG A 12 -2.58 -12.94 16.57
N ALA A 13 -1.39 -12.38 16.55
CA ALA A 13 -1.12 -11.06 15.96
C ALA A 13 -1.11 -11.13 14.43
N ILE A 14 -0.69 -12.27 13.88
CA ILE A 14 -0.72 -12.58 12.45
C ILE A 14 -2.06 -13.23 12.16
N ASP A 15 -2.99 -12.49 11.57
CA ASP A 15 -4.27 -13.06 11.11
C ASP A 15 -3.99 -14.06 9.97
N VAL A 16 -4.04 -15.36 10.29
CA VAL A 16 -3.77 -16.45 9.35
C VAL A 16 -4.70 -16.37 8.13
N LYS A 17 -5.96 -15.95 8.33
CA LYS A 17 -6.90 -15.77 7.22
C LYS A 17 -6.43 -14.67 6.26
N ARG A 18 -5.92 -13.56 6.82
CA ARG A 18 -5.37 -12.45 6.06
C ARG A 18 -4.16 -12.89 5.23
N LEU A 19 -3.22 -13.63 5.83
CA LEU A 19 -2.06 -14.17 5.12
C LEU A 19 -2.47 -15.14 4.02
N PHE A 20 -3.44 -16.00 4.28
CA PHE A 20 -3.95 -16.94 3.29
C PHE A 20 -4.56 -16.21 2.08
N VAL A 21 -5.43 -15.20 2.32
CA VAL A 21 -6.05 -14.41 1.25
C VAL A 21 -4.99 -13.67 0.42
N ILE A 22 -4.03 -13.02 1.06
CA ILE A 22 -2.95 -12.30 0.34
C ILE A 22 -2.08 -13.30 -0.44
N GLY A 23 -1.73 -14.44 0.16
CA GLY A 23 -0.96 -15.49 -0.52
C GLY A 23 -1.68 -16.03 -1.76
N MET A 24 -2.99 -16.27 -1.66
CA MET A 24 -3.83 -16.69 -2.80
C MET A 24 -3.84 -15.64 -3.91
N LEU A 25 -4.01 -14.36 -3.58
CA LEU A 25 -4.02 -13.27 -4.56
C LEU A 25 -2.64 -13.08 -5.23
N LEU A 26 -1.55 -13.18 -4.48
CA LEU A 26 -0.19 -13.12 -5.02
C LEU A 26 0.10 -14.30 -5.94
N CYS A 27 -0.33 -15.52 -5.54
CA CYS A 27 -0.22 -16.71 -6.38
C CYS A 27 -1.00 -16.56 -7.68
N TRP A 28 -2.24 -16.03 -7.62
CA TRP A 28 -3.03 -15.72 -8.81
C TRP A 28 -2.30 -14.75 -9.74
N CYS A 29 -1.81 -13.61 -9.22
CA CYS A 29 -1.05 -12.65 -10.02
C CYS A 29 0.19 -13.27 -10.67
N PHE A 30 0.93 -14.09 -9.90
CA PHE A 30 2.08 -14.81 -10.41
C PHE A 30 1.70 -15.77 -11.55
N CYS A 31 0.65 -16.58 -11.38
CA CYS A 31 0.16 -17.49 -12.41
C CYS A 31 -0.23 -16.72 -13.68
N MET A 32 -0.96 -15.60 -13.55
CA MET A 32 -1.33 -14.76 -14.69
C MET A 32 -0.10 -14.24 -15.46
N ILE A 33 0.94 -13.78 -14.75
CA ILE A 33 2.19 -13.32 -15.37
C ILE A 33 2.88 -14.48 -16.10
N VAL A 34 2.99 -15.65 -15.46
CA VAL A 34 3.63 -16.84 -16.07
C VAL A 34 2.89 -17.27 -17.33
N VAL A 35 1.58 -17.44 -17.26
CA VAL A 35 0.75 -17.82 -18.41
C VAL A 35 0.94 -16.84 -19.56
N ARG A 36 0.94 -15.52 -19.27
CA ARG A 36 1.21 -14.52 -20.31
C ARG A 36 2.57 -14.69 -20.97
N VAL A 37 3.62 -14.87 -20.17
CA VAL A 37 4.98 -15.06 -20.69
C VAL A 37 5.07 -16.32 -21.56
N VAL A 38 4.45 -17.42 -21.12
CA VAL A 38 4.44 -18.69 -21.87
C VAL A 38 3.69 -18.53 -23.20
N LEU A 39 2.52 -17.88 -23.20
CA LEU A 39 1.71 -17.74 -24.41
C LEU A 39 2.27 -16.75 -25.43
N THR A 40 2.94 -15.69 -24.96
CA THR A 40 3.42 -14.61 -25.86
C THR A 40 4.93 -14.64 -26.12
N GLY A 41 5.70 -15.42 -25.34
CA GLY A 41 7.18 -15.38 -25.34
C GLY A 41 7.75 -14.05 -24.80
N SER A 42 6.90 -13.12 -24.39
CA SER A 42 7.28 -11.75 -23.99
C SER A 42 7.34 -11.56 -22.48
N GLY A 43 8.46 -11.04 -22.00
CA GLY A 43 8.64 -10.64 -20.60
C GLY A 43 8.12 -9.24 -20.25
N TYR A 44 7.27 -8.60 -21.08
CA TYR A 44 6.89 -7.19 -20.93
C TYR A 44 6.33 -6.83 -19.56
N TYR A 45 5.52 -7.68 -18.94
CA TYR A 45 4.93 -7.43 -17.61
C TYR A 45 5.69 -8.07 -16.44
N ARG A 46 6.92 -8.54 -16.62
CA ARG A 46 7.74 -9.10 -15.50
C ARG A 46 7.98 -8.07 -14.39
N PHE A 47 8.01 -6.79 -14.71
CA PHE A 47 8.18 -5.73 -13.73
C PHE A 47 7.08 -5.69 -12.66
N LEU A 48 5.87 -6.23 -12.95
CA LEU A 48 4.79 -6.34 -11.97
C LEU A 48 5.16 -7.21 -10.77
N LEU A 49 6.06 -8.21 -10.95
CA LEU A 49 6.56 -9.00 -9.82
C LEU A 49 7.34 -8.11 -8.83
N GLY A 50 8.20 -7.22 -9.35
CA GLY A 50 8.92 -6.24 -8.54
C GLY A 50 7.96 -5.27 -7.85
N ASN A 51 6.95 -4.77 -8.57
CA ASN A 51 5.96 -3.86 -8.01
C ASN A 51 5.11 -4.54 -6.91
N LEU A 52 4.69 -5.80 -7.09
CA LEU A 52 3.98 -6.57 -6.06
C LEU A 52 4.86 -6.82 -4.83
N PHE A 53 6.15 -7.13 -5.04
CA PHE A 53 7.10 -7.25 -3.94
C PHE A 53 7.20 -5.94 -3.15
N LEU A 54 7.42 -4.80 -3.82
CA LEU A 54 7.48 -3.50 -3.17
C LEU A 54 6.16 -3.13 -2.47
N ALA A 55 5.01 -3.49 -3.05
CA ALA A 55 3.70 -3.29 -2.45
C ALA A 55 3.44 -4.16 -1.20
N SER A 56 4.15 -5.28 -1.06
CA SER A 56 4.05 -6.14 0.13
C SER A 56 4.82 -5.60 1.34
N ILE A 57 5.84 -4.76 1.12
CA ILE A 57 6.70 -4.22 2.18
C ILE A 57 5.90 -3.43 3.23
N PRO A 58 4.98 -2.52 2.88
CA PRO A 58 4.17 -1.81 3.88
C PRO A 58 3.37 -2.75 4.78
N LEU A 59 2.80 -3.82 4.21
CA LEU A 59 2.04 -4.80 4.97
C LEU A 59 2.94 -5.58 5.95
N PHE A 60 4.14 -5.95 5.52
CA PHE A 60 5.14 -6.56 6.40
C PHE A 60 5.56 -5.61 7.53
N LEU A 61 5.86 -4.35 7.21
CA LEU A 61 6.28 -3.35 8.20
C LEU A 61 5.16 -3.01 9.19
N SER A 62 3.89 -2.93 8.76
CA SER A 62 2.76 -2.72 9.67
C SER A 62 2.57 -3.91 10.62
N THR A 63 2.77 -5.13 10.14
CA THR A 63 2.75 -6.33 10.97
C THR A 63 3.88 -6.30 12.01
N LEU A 64 5.11 -5.89 11.61
CA LEU A 64 6.21 -5.68 12.55
C LEU A 64 5.89 -4.63 13.62
N LEU A 65 5.22 -3.53 13.24
CA LEU A 65 4.78 -2.51 14.20
C LEU A 65 3.79 -3.07 15.21
N LEU A 66 2.81 -3.88 14.78
CA LEU A 66 1.85 -4.53 15.67
C LEU A 66 2.57 -5.46 16.68
N VAL A 67 3.54 -6.23 16.20
CA VAL A 67 4.37 -7.11 17.06
C VAL A 67 5.21 -6.28 18.02
N ALA A 68 5.85 -5.20 17.54
CA ALA A 68 6.66 -4.31 18.35
C ALA A 68 5.85 -3.58 19.44
N GLU A 69 4.58 -3.21 19.15
CA GLU A 69 3.67 -2.67 20.17
C GLU A 69 3.38 -3.70 21.26
N ARG A 70 3.08 -4.94 20.87
CA ARG A 70 2.73 -6.01 21.80
C ARG A 70 3.90 -6.39 22.70
N TRP A 71 5.13 -6.41 22.16
CA TRP A 71 6.34 -6.75 22.90
C TRP A 71 6.97 -5.55 23.61
N ARG A 72 6.31 -4.39 23.60
CA ARG A 72 6.79 -3.15 24.21
C ARG A 72 8.22 -2.79 23.78
N VAL A 73 8.53 -3.04 22.51
CA VAL A 73 9.84 -2.69 21.93
C VAL A 73 10.09 -1.18 22.10
N HIS A 74 11.37 -0.80 22.24
CA HIS A 74 11.75 0.58 22.45
C HIS A 74 11.20 1.50 21.36
N TRP A 75 10.73 2.68 21.74
CA TRP A 75 10.03 3.62 20.87
C TRP A 75 10.85 4.04 19.64
N THR A 76 12.19 4.13 19.76
CA THR A 76 13.08 4.49 18.63
C THR A 76 13.00 3.48 17.50
N ILE A 77 12.94 2.17 17.82
CA ILE A 77 12.81 1.10 16.81
C ILE A 77 11.46 1.21 16.12
N LYS A 78 10.38 1.44 16.89
CA LYS A 78 9.04 1.65 16.34
C LYS A 78 9.00 2.86 15.41
N LEU A 79 9.68 3.95 15.77
CA LEU A 79 9.75 5.15 14.92
C LEU A 79 10.48 4.89 13.60
N ILE A 80 11.58 4.12 13.64
CA ILE A 80 12.32 3.73 12.43
C ILE A 80 11.43 2.88 11.52
N VAL A 81 10.78 1.84 12.07
CA VAL A 81 9.90 0.96 11.30
C VAL A 81 8.70 1.74 10.73
N PHE A 82 8.14 2.68 11.49
CA PHE A 82 7.08 3.57 11.05
C PHE A 82 7.53 4.48 9.90
N GLY A 83 8.72 5.07 10.00
CA GLY A 83 9.29 5.89 8.92
C GLY A 83 9.51 5.10 7.64
N LEU A 84 10.04 3.86 7.75
CA LEU A 84 10.16 2.96 6.61
C LEU A 84 8.78 2.58 6.04
N TRP A 85 7.79 2.29 6.89
CA TRP A 85 6.44 2.02 6.46
C TRP A 85 5.85 3.18 5.64
N LEU A 86 5.97 4.41 6.13
CA LEU A 86 5.46 5.60 5.44
C LEU A 86 6.17 5.81 4.09
N LEU A 87 7.47 5.55 4.03
CA LEU A 87 8.27 5.66 2.82
C LEU A 87 7.87 4.64 1.75
N PHE A 88 7.55 3.39 2.16
CA PHE A 88 7.20 2.32 1.23
C PHE A 88 5.69 2.23 0.95
N LEU A 89 4.82 2.83 1.76
CA LEU A 89 3.37 2.79 1.60
C LEU A 89 2.90 3.16 0.18
N PRO A 90 3.48 4.17 -0.50
CA PRO A 90 3.04 4.57 -1.84
C PRO A 90 3.24 3.49 -2.92
N ASN A 91 4.12 2.51 -2.71
CA ASN A 91 4.33 1.45 -3.70
C ASN A 91 3.09 0.55 -3.86
N ALA A 92 2.26 0.45 -2.83
CA ALA A 92 1.06 -0.36 -2.86
C ALA A 92 0.00 0.19 -3.86
N PRO A 93 -0.46 1.45 -3.77
CA PRO A 93 -1.37 2.02 -4.74
C PRO A 93 -0.70 2.40 -6.07
N TYR A 94 0.63 2.49 -6.13
CA TYR A 94 1.36 2.84 -7.36
C TYR A 94 1.04 1.88 -8.52
N ILE A 95 0.81 0.58 -8.24
CA ILE A 95 0.47 -0.44 -9.25
C ILE A 95 -0.79 -0.05 -10.04
N LEU A 96 -1.73 0.73 -9.48
CA LEU A 96 -2.88 1.26 -10.22
C LEU A 96 -2.45 2.06 -11.47
N THR A 97 -1.32 2.74 -11.39
CA THR A 97 -0.83 3.54 -12.52
C THR A 97 -0.22 2.68 -13.63
N ASP A 98 0.03 1.39 -13.38
CA ASP A 98 0.53 0.46 -14.40
C ASP A 98 -0.52 0.13 -15.47
N LEU A 99 -1.80 0.41 -15.21
CA LEU A 99 -2.87 0.41 -16.23
C LEU A 99 -2.55 1.30 -17.44
N LEU A 100 -1.73 2.33 -17.27
CA LEU A 100 -1.25 3.17 -18.37
C LEU A 100 -0.31 2.43 -19.35
N HIS A 101 0.15 1.21 -19.02
CA HIS A 101 0.94 0.37 -19.92
C HIS A 101 0.07 -0.46 -20.87
N LEU A 102 -1.24 -0.59 -20.62
CA LEU A 102 -2.16 -1.39 -21.41
C LEU A 102 -2.08 -1.10 -22.93
N PRO A 103 -2.07 0.17 -23.40
CA PRO A 103 -2.05 0.48 -24.84
C PRO A 103 -0.76 0.05 -25.55
N ARG A 104 0.30 -0.27 -24.82
CA ARG A 104 1.64 -0.60 -25.36
C ARG A 104 1.88 -2.10 -25.52
N ALA A 105 0.99 -2.94 -25.03
CA ALA A 105 1.15 -4.38 -25.02
C ALA A 105 0.28 -5.02 -26.11
N ASN A 106 0.86 -5.28 -27.28
CA ASN A 106 0.12 -5.77 -28.46
C ASN A 106 0.29 -7.30 -28.70
N GLN A 107 0.84 -8.05 -27.74
CA GLN A 107 1.17 -9.47 -27.93
C GLN A 107 0.17 -10.46 -27.30
N ALA A 108 -0.72 -9.97 -26.44
CA ALA A 108 -1.79 -10.75 -25.83
C ALA A 108 -3.13 -10.04 -26.09
N PRO A 109 -4.27 -10.73 -25.96
CA PRO A 109 -5.57 -10.09 -26.03
C PRO A 109 -5.69 -8.99 -24.96
N ALA A 110 -6.18 -7.79 -25.32
CA ALA A 110 -6.26 -6.64 -24.44
C ALA A 110 -7.03 -6.92 -23.14
N TRP A 111 -8.07 -7.76 -23.20
CA TRP A 111 -8.84 -8.17 -22.02
C TRP A 111 -7.97 -8.95 -21.01
N TYR A 112 -7.04 -9.78 -21.50
CA TYR A 112 -6.15 -10.55 -20.63
C TYR A 112 -5.17 -9.64 -19.91
N ASP A 113 -4.50 -8.74 -20.65
CA ASP A 113 -3.58 -7.76 -20.08
C ASP A 113 -4.29 -6.82 -19.10
N LEU A 114 -5.54 -6.44 -19.39
CA LEU A 114 -6.37 -5.66 -18.46
C LEU A 114 -6.67 -6.45 -17.18
N ALA A 115 -7.10 -7.71 -17.31
CA ALA A 115 -7.39 -8.57 -16.16
C ALA A 115 -6.13 -8.79 -15.29
N LEU A 116 -4.95 -9.00 -15.92
CA LEU A 116 -3.66 -9.11 -15.24
C LEU A 116 -3.33 -7.84 -14.44
N LEU A 117 -3.40 -6.68 -15.09
CA LEU A 117 -3.08 -5.39 -14.45
C LEU A 117 -4.04 -5.07 -13.31
N LEU A 118 -5.36 -5.30 -13.50
CA LEU A 118 -6.37 -5.11 -12.45
C LEU A 118 -6.16 -6.06 -11.27
N SER A 119 -5.80 -7.32 -11.53
CA SER A 119 -5.48 -8.29 -10.47
C SER A 119 -4.29 -7.83 -9.63
N CYS A 120 -3.20 -7.41 -10.28
CA CYS A 120 -2.01 -6.92 -9.59
C CYS A 120 -2.30 -5.60 -8.83
N ALA A 121 -3.01 -4.66 -9.47
CA ALA A 121 -3.37 -3.38 -8.87
C ALA A 121 -4.30 -3.56 -7.65
N GLY A 122 -5.33 -4.42 -7.77
CA GLY A 122 -6.23 -4.74 -6.67
C GLY A 122 -5.52 -5.42 -5.50
N THR A 123 -4.61 -6.36 -5.79
CA THR A 123 -3.79 -7.03 -4.76
C THR A 123 -2.89 -6.02 -4.04
N GLY A 124 -2.18 -5.16 -4.78
CA GLY A 124 -1.32 -4.13 -4.20
C GLY A 124 -2.12 -3.15 -3.34
N LEU A 125 -3.25 -2.65 -3.85
CA LEU A 125 -4.11 -1.72 -3.13
C LEU A 125 -4.67 -2.34 -1.84
N LEU A 126 -5.10 -3.61 -1.89
CA LEU A 126 -5.59 -4.33 -0.70
C LEU A 126 -4.48 -4.46 0.35
N MET A 127 -3.24 -4.82 -0.03
CA MET A 127 -2.10 -4.87 0.89
C MET A 127 -1.83 -3.50 1.52
N GLY A 128 -1.88 -2.42 0.74
CA GLY A 128 -1.73 -1.04 1.22
C GLY A 128 -2.81 -0.66 2.24
N TYR A 129 -4.08 -0.95 1.95
CA TYR A 129 -5.20 -0.65 2.86
C TYR A 129 -5.12 -1.45 4.15
N LEU A 130 -4.80 -2.75 4.06
CA LEU A 130 -4.63 -3.57 5.26
C LEU A 130 -3.49 -3.06 6.14
N SER A 131 -2.36 -2.64 5.54
CA SER A 131 -1.26 -2.05 6.30
C SER A 131 -1.65 -0.72 6.96
N LEU A 132 -2.43 0.11 6.26
CA LEU A 132 -2.92 1.37 6.80
C LEU A 132 -3.92 1.17 7.95
N ILE A 133 -4.77 0.14 7.87
CA ILE A 133 -5.68 -0.25 8.97
C ILE A 133 -4.89 -0.57 10.24
N ASP A 134 -3.80 -1.32 10.12
CA ASP A 134 -2.95 -1.69 11.26
C ASP A 134 -2.35 -0.44 11.91
N VAL A 135 -1.73 0.43 11.11
CA VAL A 135 -1.07 1.63 11.64
C VAL A 135 -2.09 2.65 12.15
N GLN A 136 -3.24 2.81 11.48
CA GLN A 136 -4.35 3.63 11.99
C GLN A 136 -4.79 3.14 13.37
N ALA A 137 -4.90 1.84 13.59
CA ALA A 137 -5.29 1.27 14.88
C ALA A 137 -4.24 1.54 15.96
N ILE A 138 -2.95 1.55 15.64
CA ILE A 138 -1.86 1.91 16.57
C ILE A 138 -2.01 3.39 16.95
N VAL A 139 -2.14 4.28 15.97
CA VAL A 139 -2.28 5.72 16.19
C VAL A 139 -3.55 6.04 16.99
N ALA A 140 -4.67 5.41 16.65
CA ALA A 140 -5.94 5.61 17.35
C ALA A 140 -5.87 5.18 18.83
N ARG A 141 -5.14 4.12 19.13
CA ARG A 141 -4.91 3.66 20.52
C ARG A 141 -3.96 4.58 21.29
N SER A 142 -2.97 5.17 20.62
CA SER A 142 -1.98 6.03 21.26
C SER A 142 -2.52 7.45 21.54
N PHE A 143 -3.47 7.94 20.73
CA PHE A 143 -4.00 9.31 20.80
C PHE A 143 -5.52 9.31 20.90
N SER A 144 -6.23 9.17 19.76
CA SER A 144 -7.69 9.07 19.70
C SER A 144 -8.15 8.53 18.35
N ALA A 145 -9.41 8.09 18.26
CA ALA A 145 -10.01 7.63 17.01
C ALA A 145 -10.00 8.72 15.92
N VAL A 146 -10.24 9.98 16.31
CA VAL A 146 -10.22 11.12 15.38
C VAL A 146 -8.82 11.33 14.80
N VAL A 147 -7.78 11.28 15.64
CA VAL A 147 -6.38 11.41 15.20
C VAL A 147 -6.01 10.25 14.28
N GLY A 148 -6.46 9.03 14.58
CA GLY A 148 -6.26 7.87 13.71
C GLY A 148 -6.88 8.05 12.32
N TRP A 149 -8.08 8.60 12.22
CA TRP A 149 -8.71 8.89 10.93
C TRP A 149 -8.03 10.03 10.18
N LEU A 150 -7.69 11.13 10.85
CA LEU A 150 -6.92 12.21 10.23
C LEU A 150 -5.59 11.73 9.69
N PHE A 151 -4.87 10.94 10.47
CA PHE A 151 -3.62 10.30 10.04
C PHE A 151 -3.81 9.44 8.78
N ALA A 152 -4.85 8.60 8.73
CA ALA A 152 -5.12 7.75 7.58
C ALA A 152 -5.41 8.60 6.32
N LEU A 153 -6.26 9.63 6.42
CA LEU A 153 -6.60 10.50 5.31
C LEU A 153 -5.38 11.29 4.81
N VAL A 154 -4.57 11.84 5.72
CA VAL A 154 -3.33 12.55 5.35
C VAL A 154 -2.36 11.59 4.65
N SER A 155 -2.20 10.36 5.16
CA SER A 155 -1.35 9.34 4.54
C SER A 155 -1.80 9.02 3.11
N LEU A 156 -3.12 8.94 2.85
CA LEU A 156 -3.67 8.67 1.52
C LEU A 156 -3.47 9.86 0.57
N MET A 157 -3.57 11.11 1.05
CA MET A 157 -3.22 12.29 0.26
C MET A 157 -1.72 12.31 -0.08
N LEU A 158 -0.85 11.98 0.87
CA LEU A 158 0.59 11.83 0.63
C LEU A 158 0.89 10.73 -0.40
N ASN A 159 0.11 9.63 -0.41
CA ASN A 159 0.22 8.61 -1.46
C ASN A 159 -0.14 9.17 -2.84
N GLY A 160 -1.17 10.01 -2.95
CA GLY A 160 -1.50 10.72 -4.20
C GLY A 160 -0.33 11.57 -4.70
N PHE A 161 0.35 12.28 -3.79
CA PHE A 161 1.56 13.04 -4.12
C PHE A 161 2.74 12.13 -4.53
N ALA A 162 2.95 11.04 -3.81
CA ALA A 162 4.01 10.08 -4.13
C ALA A 162 3.78 9.39 -5.49
N ILE A 163 2.52 9.14 -5.89
CA ILE A 163 2.18 8.70 -7.25
C ILE A 163 2.62 9.73 -8.28
N TYR A 164 2.42 11.03 -8.02
CA TYR A 164 2.95 12.08 -8.91
C TYR A 164 4.48 12.01 -9.00
N LEU A 165 5.19 11.90 -7.87
CA LEU A 165 6.65 11.78 -7.86
C LEU A 165 7.13 10.56 -8.66
N GLY A 166 6.55 9.39 -8.40
CA GLY A 166 6.95 8.15 -9.05
C GLY A 166 6.63 8.10 -10.53
N ARG A 167 5.41 8.52 -10.92
CA ARG A 167 4.93 8.37 -12.31
C ARG A 167 5.42 9.46 -13.25
N PHE A 168 5.48 10.69 -12.80
CA PHE A 168 5.81 11.84 -13.64
C PHE A 168 7.26 12.31 -13.48
N LEU A 169 7.82 12.20 -12.29
CA LEU A 169 9.21 12.57 -12.03
C LEU A 169 10.16 11.36 -11.98
N ARG A 170 9.62 10.13 -12.06
CA ARG A 170 10.36 8.85 -12.03
C ARG A 170 11.20 8.67 -10.78
N TRP A 171 10.66 9.08 -9.63
CA TRP A 171 11.29 8.92 -8.34
C TRP A 171 10.92 7.57 -7.71
N ASN A 172 11.90 6.95 -7.06
CA ASN A 172 11.71 5.76 -6.24
C ASN A 172 11.70 6.13 -4.76
N SER A 173 11.20 5.23 -3.91
CA SER A 173 11.15 5.45 -2.45
C SER A 173 12.54 5.75 -1.85
N TRP A 174 13.60 5.14 -2.36
CA TRP A 174 14.98 5.38 -1.88
C TRP A 174 15.56 6.73 -2.32
N ASP A 175 15.06 7.34 -3.40
CA ASP A 175 15.53 8.65 -3.85
C ASP A 175 15.20 9.74 -2.82
N VAL A 176 14.14 9.56 -2.05
CA VAL A 176 13.77 10.44 -0.93
C VAL A 176 14.86 10.46 0.15
N LEU A 177 15.52 9.33 0.39
CA LEU A 177 16.60 9.21 1.37
C LEU A 177 17.93 9.74 0.83
N ILE A 178 18.20 9.56 -0.48
CA ILE A 178 19.47 9.95 -1.10
C ILE A 178 19.51 11.45 -1.44
N MET A 179 18.36 12.03 -1.83
CA MET A 179 18.26 13.42 -2.28
C MET A 179 17.13 14.20 -1.56
N PRO A 180 17.16 14.32 -0.24
CA PRO A 180 16.07 14.95 0.53
C PRO A 180 15.85 16.42 0.15
N THR A 181 16.93 17.17 -0.15
CA THR A 181 16.85 18.57 -0.56
C THR A 181 16.01 18.78 -1.82
N ARG A 182 16.11 17.87 -2.79
CA ARG A 182 15.32 17.92 -4.02
C ARG A 182 13.83 17.65 -3.75
N LEU A 183 13.51 16.79 -2.79
CA LEU A 183 12.13 16.58 -2.34
C LEU A 183 11.54 17.86 -1.76
N PHE A 184 12.29 18.57 -0.89
CA PHE A 184 11.84 19.85 -0.32
C PHE A 184 11.61 20.91 -1.41
N TYR A 185 12.46 20.96 -2.45
CA TYR A 185 12.26 21.86 -3.56
C TYR A 185 10.98 21.55 -4.35
N ILE A 186 10.72 20.28 -4.64
CA ILE A 186 9.51 19.84 -5.35
C ILE A 186 8.27 20.07 -4.48
N ALA A 187 8.33 19.73 -3.18
CA ALA A 187 7.24 19.98 -2.23
C ALA A 187 6.98 21.48 -2.07
N GLY A 188 8.04 22.32 -2.07
CA GLY A 188 7.91 23.78 -2.06
C GLY A 188 7.19 24.32 -3.31
N GLY A 189 7.36 23.67 -4.45
CA GLY A 189 6.61 23.98 -5.67
C GLY A 189 5.10 23.75 -5.54
N LEU A 190 4.67 22.87 -4.61
CA LEU A 190 3.25 22.70 -4.28
C LEU A 190 2.64 23.88 -3.52
N LEU A 191 3.44 24.78 -2.97
CA LEU A 191 2.94 26.03 -2.38
C LEU A 191 2.48 27.04 -3.45
N HIS A 192 2.81 26.78 -4.73
CA HIS A 192 2.39 27.59 -5.87
C HIS A 192 1.47 26.80 -6.81
N PRO A 193 0.14 26.71 -6.49
CA PRO A 193 -0.79 25.84 -7.22
C PRO A 193 -0.89 26.16 -8.71
N PHE A 194 -0.79 27.40 -9.09
CA PHE A 194 -0.89 27.84 -10.49
C PHE A 194 0.32 27.46 -11.35
N SER A 195 1.49 27.24 -10.76
CA SER A 195 2.71 26.83 -11.48
C SER A 195 2.83 25.31 -11.61
N ASN A 196 2.18 24.52 -10.75
CA ASN A 196 2.28 23.06 -10.71
C ASN A 196 0.92 22.33 -10.76
N THR A 197 0.02 22.78 -11.64
CA THR A 197 -1.35 22.27 -11.76
C THR A 197 -1.42 20.75 -11.89
N ARG A 198 -0.46 20.14 -12.62
CA ARG A 198 -0.41 18.66 -12.77
C ARG A 198 -0.16 17.95 -11.44
N ALA A 199 0.77 18.45 -10.62
CA ALA A 199 1.07 17.90 -9.31
C ALA A 199 -0.17 17.91 -8.41
N TYR A 200 -0.88 19.04 -8.37
CA TYR A 200 -2.13 19.20 -7.63
C TYR A 200 -3.22 18.26 -8.11
N SER A 201 -3.48 18.26 -9.43
CA SER A 201 -4.54 17.44 -10.01
C SER A 201 -4.30 15.94 -9.73
N VAL A 202 -3.08 15.45 -9.94
CA VAL A 202 -2.73 14.04 -9.66
C VAL A 202 -2.86 13.73 -8.18
N THR A 203 -2.31 14.58 -7.30
CA THR A 203 -2.37 14.39 -5.84
C THR A 203 -3.81 14.32 -5.35
N LEU A 204 -4.65 15.28 -5.77
CA LEU A 204 -6.04 15.35 -5.34
C LEU A 204 -6.85 14.18 -5.90
N VAL A 205 -6.77 13.91 -7.21
CA VAL A 205 -7.56 12.84 -7.83
C VAL A 205 -7.20 11.48 -7.25
N PHE A 206 -5.91 11.11 -7.25
CA PHE A 206 -5.49 9.82 -6.69
C PHE A 206 -5.69 9.76 -5.19
N GLY A 207 -5.37 10.82 -4.44
CA GLY A 207 -5.59 10.89 -3.01
C GLY A 207 -7.06 10.69 -2.64
N LEU A 208 -7.99 11.34 -3.35
CA LEU A 208 -9.43 11.18 -3.14
C LEU A 208 -9.93 9.78 -3.51
N ILE A 209 -9.50 9.23 -4.65
CA ILE A 209 -9.85 7.85 -5.04
C ILE A 209 -9.41 6.86 -3.95
N LEU A 210 -8.17 6.99 -3.48
CA LEU A 210 -7.64 6.15 -2.42
C LEU A 210 -8.39 6.35 -1.10
N ALA A 211 -8.72 7.59 -0.74
CA ALA A 211 -9.48 7.89 0.48
C ALA A 211 -10.91 7.32 0.42
N LEU A 212 -11.61 7.49 -0.68
CA LEU A 212 -12.96 6.94 -0.88
C LEU A 212 -12.93 5.40 -0.82
N GLY A 213 -11.99 4.76 -1.51
CA GLY A 213 -11.82 3.30 -1.47
C GLY A 213 -11.52 2.79 -0.05
N TYR A 214 -10.66 3.48 0.69
CA TYR A 214 -10.34 3.14 2.07
C TYR A 214 -11.53 3.29 3.01
N VAL A 215 -12.23 4.43 2.95
CA VAL A 215 -13.43 4.67 3.77
C VAL A 215 -14.51 3.64 3.46
N SER A 216 -14.76 3.36 2.17
CA SER A 216 -15.72 2.33 1.76
C SER A 216 -15.36 0.95 2.33
N LEU A 217 -14.09 0.56 2.21
CA LEU A 217 -13.61 -0.71 2.78
C LEU A 217 -13.80 -0.75 4.30
N ARG A 218 -13.49 0.33 5.01
CA ARG A 218 -13.65 0.43 6.47
C ARG A 218 -15.10 0.36 6.90
N MET A 219 -16.02 0.95 6.14
CA MET A 219 -17.47 0.85 6.39
C MET A 219 -17.99 -0.57 6.19
N LEU A 220 -17.53 -1.25 5.11
CA LEU A 220 -17.95 -2.63 4.82
C LEU A 220 -17.40 -3.65 5.82
N LEU A 221 -16.17 -3.46 6.31
CA LEU A 221 -15.60 -4.36 7.31
C LEU A 221 -16.30 -4.27 8.67
N GLY A 222 -17.10 -3.22 8.91
CA GLY A 222 -17.90 -3.06 10.12
C GLY A 222 -17.06 -2.93 11.41
N HIS A 223 -17.69 -2.48 12.49
CA HIS A 223 -17.14 -2.71 13.85
C HIS A 223 -17.40 -4.17 14.20
N PRO A 224 -16.41 -4.95 14.68
CA PRO A 224 -16.62 -6.35 15.09
C PRO A 224 -17.46 -6.47 16.38
N GLY A 225 -18.48 -5.64 16.57
CA GLY A 225 -19.24 -5.55 17.82
C GLY A 225 -20.76 -5.48 17.70
N SER A 226 -21.33 -5.38 16.48
CA SER A 226 -22.78 -5.16 16.36
C SER A 226 -23.64 -6.42 16.17
N TYR A 227 -23.06 -7.59 16.05
CA TYR A 227 -23.82 -8.86 15.88
C TYR A 227 -24.01 -9.68 17.15
N SER A 228 -23.50 -9.27 18.32
CA SER A 228 -23.61 -10.06 19.57
C SER A 228 -24.66 -9.56 20.56
N GLN A 229 -25.55 -8.63 20.19
CA GLN A 229 -26.63 -8.15 21.07
C GLN A 229 -28.06 -8.39 20.54
N GLN A 230 -28.23 -9.36 19.63
CA GLN A 230 -29.59 -9.80 19.23
C GLN A 230 -29.72 -11.32 19.39
N ASN A 231 -29.52 -11.82 20.63
CA ASN A 231 -30.10 -13.10 21.07
C ASN A 231 -30.30 -13.04 22.58
#